data_6c4988a2caac9c6ff240bf01ec796462
#
_entry.id   6c4988a2caac9c6ff240bf01ec796462
#
_cell.length_a   1.000
_cell.length_b   1.000
_cell.length_c   1.000
_cell.angle_alpha   90.00
_cell.angle_beta   90.00
_cell.angle_gamma   90.00
#
_symmetry.space_group_name_H-M   'P 1'
#
loop_
_entity.id
_entity.type
_entity.pdbx_description
1 polymer ?
#
loop_
_entity_poly.entity_id
_entity_poly.type
_entity_poly.pdbx_seq_one_letter_code
_entity_poly.pdbx_strand_id
1 'polypeptide(L)'
;MIVNEPERRGRLFFFIWTGILLVGIAVMLYPKVGKIWNAGRQSRVVDGYERSVEKLDARKEEEMIAQTRAYNVMLLEQNNPVPNDKNADSYGALLNMTPDGVMGYLEIPEIRVKLPIYHGTGDFAICNGAGHVEGSSFPIGGKGTHAVLSSHRGLPGAKLFSDLDKLKVGDYFTITVLRQTIFYQIDRIDIVEPEETGLLALDKEKDYCTLLTCTPYGINTKRLLVRGVRCEVTERAEPIRTGEKTYR
;
A
#
# COMPACT_ATOMS: atom_id res chain seq x y z
N MET A 1 50.39 -20.01 38.47
CA MET A 1 49.59 -20.74 37.49
C MET A 1 49.76 -20.03 36.14
N ILE A 2 50.66 -20.56 35.30
CA ILE A 2 50.94 -20.01 33.97
C ILE A 2 49.94 -20.67 33.01
N VAL A 3 48.91 -19.94 32.64
CA VAL A 3 47.96 -20.40 31.61
C VAL A 3 48.69 -20.41 30.27
N ASN A 4 48.82 -21.57 29.64
CA ASN A 4 49.53 -21.79 28.38
C ASN A 4 49.01 -20.84 27.28
N GLU A 5 49.92 -19.99 26.74
CA GLU A 5 49.62 -19.04 25.64
C GLU A 5 48.94 -19.65 24.40
N PRO A 6 49.22 -20.88 23.95
CA PRO A 6 48.55 -21.46 22.77
C PRO A 6 47.05 -21.73 22.97
N GLU A 7 46.64 -22.12 24.15
CA GLU A 7 45.19 -22.32 24.45
C GLU A 7 44.40 -21.01 24.44
N ARG A 8 45.03 -19.92 24.88
CA ARG A 8 44.41 -18.59 24.91
C ARG A 8 44.20 -18.04 23.48
N ARG A 9 45.15 -18.26 22.58
CA ARG A 9 45.04 -17.90 21.17
C ARG A 9 43.97 -18.73 20.46
N GLY A 10 43.86 -20.03 20.69
CA GLY A 10 42.85 -20.89 20.12
C GLY A 10 41.42 -20.48 20.53
N ARG A 11 41.22 -20.14 21.82
CA ARG A 11 39.93 -19.62 22.30
C ARG A 11 39.58 -18.27 21.67
N LEU A 12 40.53 -17.36 21.52
CA LEU A 12 40.35 -16.05 20.90
C LEU A 12 39.93 -16.21 19.43
N PHE A 13 40.60 -17.07 18.67
CA PHE A 13 40.21 -17.40 17.29
C PHE A 13 38.81 -17.99 17.21
N PHE A 14 38.46 -18.92 18.08
CA PHE A 14 37.12 -19.49 18.13
C PHE A 14 36.06 -18.40 18.36
N PHE A 15 36.24 -17.50 19.31
CA PHE A 15 35.26 -16.41 19.57
C PHE A 15 35.20 -15.42 18.42
N ILE A 16 36.29 -15.11 17.75
CA ILE A 16 36.30 -14.22 16.58
C ILE A 16 35.50 -14.85 15.44
N TRP A 17 35.75 -16.12 15.10
CA TRP A 17 35.02 -16.80 14.03
C TRP A 17 33.56 -17.01 14.36
N THR A 18 33.22 -17.32 15.60
CA THR A 18 31.84 -17.39 16.07
C THR A 18 31.14 -16.05 15.98
N GLY A 19 31.82 -14.97 16.34
CA GLY A 19 31.32 -13.61 16.20
C GLY A 19 31.03 -13.25 14.74
N ILE A 20 31.95 -13.53 13.83
CA ILE A 20 31.78 -13.29 12.38
C ILE A 20 30.59 -14.10 11.84
N LEU A 21 30.47 -15.39 12.25
CA LEU A 21 29.35 -16.23 11.84
C LEU A 21 28.01 -15.68 12.33
N LEU A 22 27.93 -15.26 13.58
CA LEU A 22 26.69 -14.68 14.13
C LEU A 22 26.29 -13.39 13.44
N VAL A 23 27.25 -12.51 13.14
CA VAL A 23 27.01 -11.29 12.35
C VAL A 23 26.50 -11.64 10.95
N GLY A 24 27.13 -12.62 10.28
CA GLY A 24 26.68 -13.09 8.96
C GLY A 24 25.24 -13.61 8.99
N ILE A 25 24.89 -14.41 10.00
CA ILE A 25 23.51 -14.90 10.20
C ILE A 25 22.54 -13.74 10.45
N ALA A 26 22.92 -12.78 11.30
CA ALA A 26 22.09 -11.61 11.61
C ALA A 26 21.81 -10.77 10.35
N VAL A 27 22.81 -10.55 9.51
CA VAL A 27 22.67 -9.83 8.23
C VAL A 27 21.73 -10.59 7.27
N MET A 28 21.84 -11.92 7.19
CA MET A 28 20.94 -12.75 6.36
C MET A 28 19.49 -12.74 6.86
N LEU A 29 19.30 -12.71 8.17
CA LEU A 29 17.96 -12.74 8.77
C LEU A 29 17.29 -11.36 8.78
N TYR A 30 18.06 -10.28 8.75
CA TYR A 30 17.57 -8.90 8.85
C TYR A 30 16.41 -8.59 7.88
N PRO A 31 16.47 -8.91 6.56
CA PRO A 31 15.37 -8.61 5.66
C PRO A 31 14.09 -9.40 5.96
N LYS A 32 14.22 -10.64 6.44
CA LYS A 32 13.07 -11.49 6.79
C LYS A 32 12.38 -10.99 8.05
N VAL A 33 13.16 -10.68 9.08
CA VAL A 33 12.65 -10.14 10.34
C VAL A 33 11.99 -8.77 10.10
N GLY A 34 12.61 -7.91 9.29
CA GLY A 34 12.05 -6.62 8.91
C GLY A 34 10.68 -6.73 8.22
N LYS A 35 10.52 -7.67 7.28
CA LYS A 35 9.24 -7.91 6.59
C LYS A 35 8.13 -8.33 7.57
N ILE A 36 8.43 -9.23 8.51
CA ILE A 36 7.46 -9.69 9.52
C ILE A 36 7.08 -8.53 10.45
N TRP A 37 8.07 -7.76 10.90
CA TRP A 37 7.84 -6.61 11.77
C TRP A 37 6.98 -5.53 11.10
N ASN A 38 7.31 -5.16 9.85
CA ASN A 38 6.56 -4.18 9.10
C ASN A 38 5.14 -4.65 8.78
N ALA A 39 4.95 -5.92 8.40
CA ALA A 39 3.61 -6.48 8.20
C ALA A 39 2.76 -6.39 9.48
N GLY A 40 3.34 -6.73 10.64
CA GLY A 40 2.66 -6.59 11.93
C GLY A 40 2.36 -5.13 12.31
N ARG A 41 3.21 -4.18 11.90
CA ARG A 41 2.95 -2.75 12.08
C ARG A 41 1.80 -2.27 11.19
N GLN A 42 1.82 -2.64 9.91
CA GLN A 42 0.77 -2.30 8.95
C GLN A 42 -0.59 -2.85 9.38
N SER A 43 -0.64 -4.12 9.84
CA SER A 43 -1.86 -4.71 10.39
C SER A 43 -2.41 -3.90 11.57
N ARG A 44 -1.56 -3.50 12.54
CA ARG A 44 -2.00 -2.68 13.69
C ARG A 44 -2.55 -1.32 13.28
N VAL A 45 -1.99 -0.71 12.23
CA VAL A 45 -2.50 0.56 11.69
C VAL A 45 -3.88 0.34 11.08
N VAL A 46 -4.06 -0.71 10.28
CA VAL A 46 -5.37 -1.06 9.71
C VAL A 46 -6.39 -1.37 10.80
N ASP A 47 -6.03 -2.18 11.81
CA ASP A 47 -6.91 -2.48 12.96
C ASP A 47 -7.29 -1.20 13.73
N GLY A 48 -6.35 -0.25 13.84
CA GLY A 48 -6.59 1.06 14.43
C GLY A 48 -7.60 1.89 13.63
N TYR A 49 -7.45 1.89 12.32
CA TYR A 49 -8.39 2.54 11.41
C TYR A 49 -9.79 1.93 11.51
N GLU A 50 -9.91 0.59 11.43
CA GLU A 50 -11.19 -0.12 11.55
C GLU A 50 -11.91 0.23 12.86
N ARG A 51 -11.21 0.23 13.99
CA ARG A 51 -11.77 0.66 15.28
C ARG A 51 -12.21 2.12 15.30
N SER A 52 -11.54 3.00 14.55
CA SER A 52 -11.94 4.40 14.43
C SER A 52 -13.22 4.53 13.61
N VAL A 53 -13.34 3.75 12.54
CA VAL A 53 -14.53 3.69 11.70
C VAL A 53 -15.73 3.09 12.45
N GLU A 54 -15.52 2.05 13.26
CA GLU A 54 -16.60 1.48 14.10
C GLU A 54 -17.24 2.51 15.02
N LYS A 55 -16.44 3.44 15.56
CA LYS A 55 -16.89 4.52 16.47
C LYS A 55 -17.47 5.73 15.74
N LEU A 56 -17.35 5.76 14.42
CA LEU A 56 -17.81 6.88 13.62
C LEU A 56 -19.33 6.92 13.58
N ASP A 57 -19.89 8.09 13.85
CA ASP A 57 -21.33 8.35 13.71
C ASP A 57 -21.73 8.28 12.24
N ALA A 58 -22.87 7.62 11.95
CA ALA A 58 -23.37 7.41 10.59
C ALA A 58 -23.58 8.73 9.81
N ARG A 59 -24.01 9.78 10.50
CA ARG A 59 -24.21 11.10 9.89
C ARG A 59 -22.88 11.72 9.45
N LYS A 60 -21.84 11.60 10.30
CA LYS A 60 -20.50 12.08 9.94
C LYS A 60 -19.91 11.29 8.79
N GLU A 61 -20.14 9.98 8.77
CA GLU A 61 -19.69 9.13 7.66
C GLU A 61 -20.34 9.57 6.33
N GLU A 62 -21.65 9.80 6.34
CA GLU A 62 -22.39 10.27 5.16
C GLU A 62 -21.88 11.64 4.67
N GLU A 63 -21.63 12.56 5.61
CA GLU A 63 -21.05 13.87 5.31
C GLU A 63 -19.65 13.76 4.70
N MET A 64 -18.77 12.94 5.25
CA MET A 64 -17.42 12.70 4.71
C MET A 64 -17.47 12.11 3.30
N ILE A 65 -18.35 11.14 3.06
CA ILE A 65 -18.55 10.55 1.73
C ILE A 65 -19.08 11.60 0.75
N ALA A 66 -20.05 12.41 1.16
CA ALA A 66 -20.62 13.46 0.30
C ALA A 66 -19.57 14.51 -0.09
N GLN A 67 -18.78 14.99 0.85
CA GLN A 67 -17.70 15.94 0.59
C GLN A 67 -16.62 15.34 -0.34
N THR A 68 -16.22 14.10 -0.10
CA THR A 68 -15.24 13.39 -0.93
C THR A 68 -15.78 13.14 -2.34
N ARG A 69 -17.07 12.83 -2.47
CA ARG A 69 -17.71 12.67 -3.78
C ARG A 69 -17.78 13.99 -4.54
N ALA A 70 -18.07 15.10 -3.86
CA ALA A 70 -18.05 16.43 -4.47
C ALA A 70 -16.65 16.79 -5.00
N TYR A 71 -15.60 16.43 -4.27
CA TYR A 71 -14.21 16.61 -4.74
C TYR A 71 -13.95 15.77 -6.01
N ASN A 72 -14.35 14.50 -6.04
CA ASN A 72 -14.16 13.65 -7.23
C ASN A 72 -14.92 14.20 -8.46
N VAL A 73 -16.13 14.73 -8.28
CA VAL A 73 -16.91 15.38 -9.35
C VAL A 73 -16.19 16.63 -9.86
N MET A 74 -15.65 17.45 -8.96
CA MET A 74 -14.88 18.63 -9.33
C MET A 74 -13.64 18.27 -10.18
N LEU A 75 -12.92 17.22 -9.81
CA LEU A 75 -11.78 16.74 -10.61
C LEU A 75 -12.19 16.32 -12.01
N LEU A 76 -13.32 15.61 -12.14
CA LEU A 76 -13.85 15.19 -13.43
C LEU A 76 -14.23 16.37 -14.33
N GLU A 77 -14.79 17.43 -13.76
CA GLU A 77 -15.16 18.67 -14.50
C GLU A 77 -13.92 19.45 -14.97
N GLN A 78 -12.85 19.46 -14.19
CA GLN A 78 -11.60 20.13 -14.55
C GLN A 78 -10.85 19.44 -15.70
N ASN A 79 -11.19 18.21 -16.02
CA ASN A 79 -10.57 17.41 -17.09
C ASN A 79 -9.02 17.39 -17.05
N ASN A 80 -8.45 17.48 -15.87
CA ASN A 80 -7.00 17.58 -15.66
C ASN A 80 -6.51 16.28 -14.98
N PRO A 81 -5.67 15.48 -15.66
CA PRO A 81 -5.23 14.17 -15.13
C PRO A 81 -4.17 14.28 -14.00
N VAL A 82 -3.68 15.47 -13.70
CA VAL A 82 -2.68 15.70 -12.63
C VAL A 82 -2.92 17.05 -11.97
N PRO A 83 -2.82 17.17 -10.67
CA PRO A 83 -3.31 18.31 -9.92
C PRO A 83 -2.53 19.56 -10.15
N ASN A 84 -3.27 20.64 -10.18
CA ASN A 84 -2.74 21.95 -9.91
C ASN A 84 -3.03 22.27 -8.43
N ASP A 85 -2.03 22.72 -7.71
CA ASP A 85 -1.87 22.96 -6.27
C ASP A 85 -2.97 23.81 -5.58
N LYS A 86 -4.06 24.12 -6.28
CA LYS A 86 -5.08 25.07 -5.82
C LYS A 86 -6.06 24.54 -4.78
N ASN A 87 -6.05 23.23 -4.51
CA ASN A 87 -7.00 22.57 -3.60
C ASN A 87 -6.32 21.81 -2.46
N ALA A 88 -5.03 22.05 -2.21
CA ALA A 88 -4.25 21.33 -1.20
C ALA A 88 -4.86 21.39 0.21
N ASP A 89 -5.43 22.54 0.60
CA ASP A 89 -6.05 22.71 1.91
C ASP A 89 -7.31 21.84 2.11
N SER A 90 -8.07 21.60 1.03
CA SER A 90 -9.26 20.77 1.08
C SER A 90 -8.92 19.27 1.03
N TYR A 91 -7.86 18.90 0.31
CA TYR A 91 -7.41 17.52 0.15
C TYR A 91 -7.09 16.84 1.50
N GLY A 92 -6.25 17.48 2.31
CA GLY A 92 -5.82 16.92 3.58
C GLY A 92 -6.92 16.78 4.64
N ALA A 93 -8.06 17.47 4.46
CA ALA A 93 -9.19 17.40 5.36
C ALA A 93 -10.16 16.25 5.06
N LEU A 94 -10.21 15.80 3.79
CA LEU A 94 -11.13 14.75 3.34
C LEU A 94 -10.64 13.37 3.80
N LEU A 95 -11.56 12.52 4.30
CA LEU A 95 -11.27 11.17 4.78
C LEU A 95 -10.14 11.08 5.82
N ASN A 96 -9.87 12.15 6.54
CA ASN A 96 -8.84 12.21 7.57
C ASN A 96 -9.39 11.65 8.89
N MET A 97 -9.32 10.32 9.04
CA MET A 97 -9.92 9.60 10.17
C MET A 97 -8.96 9.39 11.34
N THR A 98 -7.66 9.45 11.08
CA THR A 98 -6.63 9.16 12.08
C THR A 98 -5.56 10.26 12.09
N PRO A 99 -4.89 10.50 13.22
CA PRO A 99 -3.79 11.47 13.28
C PRO A 99 -2.67 11.19 12.28
N ASP A 100 -2.53 9.94 11.86
CA ASP A 100 -1.51 9.50 10.91
C ASP A 100 -1.94 9.68 9.43
N GLY A 101 -3.12 10.23 9.16
CA GLY A 101 -3.63 10.49 7.81
C GLY A 101 -4.04 9.23 7.04
N VAL A 102 -4.51 8.19 7.71
CA VAL A 102 -5.03 6.98 7.07
C VAL A 102 -6.45 7.21 6.60
N MET A 103 -6.70 7.01 5.30
CA MET A 103 -8.03 7.15 4.68
C MET A 103 -8.74 5.83 4.40
N GLY A 104 -8.01 4.71 4.47
CA GLY A 104 -8.53 3.39 4.15
C GLY A 104 -7.42 2.35 4.12
N TYR A 105 -7.72 1.20 3.54
CA TYR A 105 -6.71 0.18 3.30
C TYR A 105 -6.94 -0.58 1.98
N LEU A 106 -5.85 -1.08 1.42
CA LEU A 106 -5.77 -1.86 0.20
C LEU A 106 -5.45 -3.32 0.54
N GLU A 107 -6.15 -4.27 -0.08
CA GLU A 107 -5.82 -5.70 -0.02
C GLU A 107 -5.62 -6.26 -1.43
N ILE A 108 -4.51 -7.00 -1.62
CA ILE A 108 -4.19 -7.70 -2.87
C ILE A 108 -3.93 -9.17 -2.51
N PRO A 109 -4.95 -10.04 -2.57
CA PRO A 109 -4.86 -11.42 -2.08
C PRO A 109 -3.79 -12.24 -2.78
N GLU A 110 -3.70 -12.15 -4.11
CA GLU A 110 -2.78 -12.95 -4.92
C GLU A 110 -1.32 -12.81 -4.47
N ILE A 111 -0.93 -11.62 -4.07
CA ILE A 111 0.42 -11.36 -3.57
C ILE A 111 0.47 -11.18 -2.05
N ARG A 112 -0.61 -11.47 -1.32
CA ARG A 112 -0.72 -11.37 0.15
C ARG A 112 -0.25 -10.02 0.69
N VAL A 113 -0.81 -8.96 0.17
CA VAL A 113 -0.56 -7.58 0.58
C VAL A 113 -1.81 -7.03 1.24
N LYS A 114 -1.66 -6.44 2.43
CA LYS A 114 -2.66 -5.59 3.10
C LYS A 114 -1.94 -4.35 3.63
N LEU A 115 -2.30 -3.18 3.10
CA LEU A 115 -1.60 -1.92 3.36
C LEU A 115 -2.57 -0.82 3.73
N PRO A 116 -2.27 0.00 4.75
CA PRO A 116 -2.99 1.25 4.96
C PRO A 116 -2.76 2.20 3.77
N ILE A 117 -3.79 2.98 3.44
CA ILE A 117 -3.74 4.03 2.43
C ILE A 117 -3.62 5.37 3.16
N TYR A 118 -2.56 6.11 2.87
CA TYR A 118 -2.27 7.42 3.46
C TYR A 118 -2.54 8.55 2.47
N HIS A 119 -2.78 9.75 2.99
CA HIS A 119 -2.82 10.96 2.18
C HIS A 119 -1.43 11.27 1.60
N GLY A 120 -1.41 11.65 0.32
CA GLY A 120 -0.20 12.04 -0.39
C GLY A 120 0.79 10.89 -0.63
N THR A 121 1.87 11.22 -1.31
CA THR A 121 2.95 10.30 -1.67
C THR A 121 4.29 10.69 -1.03
N GLY A 122 4.24 11.39 0.10
CA GLY A 122 5.43 11.70 0.89
C GLY A 122 6.10 10.42 1.42
N ASP A 123 7.37 10.53 1.77
CA ASP A 123 8.21 9.39 2.19
C ASP A 123 7.56 8.54 3.27
N PHE A 124 6.90 9.17 4.24
CA PHE A 124 6.20 8.43 5.29
C PHE A 124 5.12 7.50 4.71
N ALA A 125 4.27 8.02 3.82
CA ALA A 125 3.15 7.28 3.23
C ALA A 125 3.62 6.06 2.43
N ILE A 126 4.53 6.29 1.47
CA ILE A 126 4.99 5.24 0.54
C ILE A 126 5.95 4.23 1.16
N CYS A 127 6.62 4.58 2.28
CA CYS A 127 7.47 3.65 3.03
C CYS A 127 6.67 2.76 4.01
N ASN A 128 5.49 3.20 4.47
CA ASN A 128 4.71 2.49 5.49
C ASN A 128 3.43 1.85 4.95
N GLY A 129 2.99 2.22 3.74
CA GLY A 129 1.78 1.72 3.11
C GLY A 129 1.68 2.12 1.65
N ALA A 130 0.48 2.38 1.19
CA ALA A 130 0.19 2.99 -0.10
C ALA A 130 -0.15 4.47 0.10
N GLY A 131 0.51 5.34 -0.64
CA GLY A 131 0.21 6.77 -0.67
C GLY A 131 -0.79 7.08 -1.77
N HIS A 132 -1.85 7.80 -1.47
CA HIS A 132 -2.79 8.29 -2.46
C HIS A 132 -2.17 9.46 -3.24
N VAL A 133 -2.15 9.34 -4.57
CA VAL A 133 -1.60 10.39 -5.43
C VAL A 133 -2.56 11.58 -5.44
N GLU A 134 -2.10 12.69 -4.88
CA GLU A 134 -2.85 13.94 -4.85
C GLU A 134 -3.26 14.36 -6.26
N GLY A 135 -4.55 14.76 -6.41
CA GLY A 135 -5.17 15.11 -7.68
C GLY A 135 -5.70 13.93 -8.49
N SER A 136 -5.46 12.71 -8.09
CA SER A 136 -6.31 11.59 -8.50
C SER A 136 -7.59 11.58 -7.67
N SER A 137 -8.63 10.85 -8.14
CA SER A 137 -9.86 10.71 -7.39
C SER A 137 -9.63 10.00 -6.05
N PHE A 138 -10.27 10.44 -4.99
CA PHE A 138 -10.31 9.66 -3.75
C PHE A 138 -10.89 8.28 -3.98
N PRO A 139 -10.37 7.25 -3.29
CA PRO A 139 -10.69 5.85 -3.56
C PRO A 139 -12.02 5.40 -2.91
N ILE A 140 -13.09 6.20 -3.12
CA ILE A 140 -14.46 5.88 -2.70
C ILE A 140 -15.29 5.31 -3.83
N GLY A 141 -14.71 5.16 -5.03
CA GLY A 141 -15.37 4.66 -6.22
C GLY A 141 -16.44 5.61 -6.80
N GLY A 142 -17.02 5.16 -7.88
CA GLY A 142 -18.06 5.88 -8.61
C GLY A 142 -17.69 6.10 -10.07
N LYS A 143 -18.67 6.24 -10.96
CA LYS A 143 -18.43 6.57 -12.35
C LYS A 143 -17.69 7.90 -12.47
N GLY A 144 -16.76 7.97 -13.38
CA GLY A 144 -15.93 9.14 -13.59
C GLY A 144 -14.78 9.28 -12.60
N THR A 145 -14.42 8.23 -11.87
CA THR A 145 -13.32 8.26 -10.90
C THR A 145 -12.13 7.42 -11.38
N HIS A 146 -10.94 7.89 -11.04
CA HIS A 146 -9.69 7.16 -11.21
C HIS A 146 -8.77 7.45 -10.03
N ALA A 147 -8.77 6.58 -9.04
CA ALA A 147 -7.88 6.66 -7.90
C ALA A 147 -6.49 6.12 -8.26
N VAL A 148 -5.42 6.76 -7.75
CA VAL A 148 -4.06 6.27 -7.96
C VAL A 148 -3.37 6.09 -6.62
N LEU A 149 -2.89 4.87 -6.37
CA LEU A 149 -2.18 4.49 -5.15
C LEU A 149 -0.74 4.15 -5.47
N SER A 150 0.21 4.82 -4.85
CA SER A 150 1.65 4.62 -5.07
C SER A 150 2.31 4.00 -3.85
N SER A 151 3.26 3.09 -4.06
CA SER A 151 4.09 2.55 -3.00
C SER A 151 5.45 2.09 -3.52
N HIS A 152 6.41 1.95 -2.61
CA HIS A 152 7.75 1.51 -2.96
C HIS A 152 7.81 0.06 -3.45
N ARG A 153 8.77 -0.18 -4.34
CA ARG A 153 9.21 -1.51 -4.77
C ARG A 153 10.66 -1.72 -4.35
N GLY A 154 10.91 -2.87 -3.68
CA GLY A 154 12.27 -3.24 -3.31
C GLY A 154 12.83 -2.56 -2.06
N LEU A 155 11.99 -1.95 -1.22
CA LEU A 155 12.43 -1.39 0.04
C LEU A 155 12.87 -2.52 0.99
N PRO A 156 14.13 -2.53 1.50
CA PRO A 156 14.59 -3.54 2.43
C PRO A 156 13.69 -3.63 3.67
N GLY A 157 13.27 -4.85 4.02
CA GLY A 157 12.45 -5.09 5.21
C GLY A 157 10.96 -4.74 5.06
N ALA A 158 10.48 -4.27 3.92
CA ALA A 158 9.06 -4.06 3.66
C ALA A 158 8.62 -4.77 2.37
N LYS A 159 7.41 -5.32 2.37
CA LYS A 159 6.87 -5.97 1.17
C LYS A 159 6.31 -4.95 0.20
N LEU A 160 5.42 -4.09 0.66
CA LEU A 160 4.77 -3.04 -0.12
C LEU A 160 4.35 -3.53 -1.53
N PHE A 161 4.70 -2.80 -2.59
CA PHE A 161 4.44 -3.18 -3.97
C PHE A 161 5.58 -3.97 -4.64
N SER A 162 6.45 -4.64 -3.84
CA SER A 162 7.60 -5.39 -4.38
C SER A 162 7.21 -6.51 -5.35
N ASP A 163 6.03 -7.11 -5.16
CA ASP A 163 5.53 -8.23 -5.94
C ASP A 163 4.43 -7.82 -6.95
N LEU A 164 4.22 -6.52 -7.19
CA LEU A 164 3.14 -6.02 -8.05
C LEU A 164 3.24 -6.55 -9.49
N ASP A 165 4.46 -6.82 -9.96
CA ASP A 165 4.74 -7.39 -11.28
C ASP A 165 4.33 -8.87 -11.45
N LYS A 166 3.93 -9.54 -10.38
CA LYS A 166 3.42 -10.92 -10.42
C LYS A 166 1.93 -10.98 -10.75
N LEU A 167 1.24 -9.85 -10.63
CA LEU A 167 -0.19 -9.75 -10.94
C LEU A 167 -0.45 -9.89 -12.44
N LYS A 168 -1.65 -10.36 -12.76
CA LYS A 168 -2.11 -10.59 -14.13
C LYS A 168 -3.46 -9.94 -14.34
N VAL A 169 -3.78 -9.67 -15.60
CA VAL A 169 -5.14 -9.29 -16.00
C VAL A 169 -6.10 -10.40 -15.58
N GLY A 170 -7.19 -10.02 -14.90
CA GLY A 170 -8.16 -10.92 -14.30
C GLY A 170 -8.00 -11.14 -12.80
N ASP A 171 -6.81 -10.90 -12.22
CA ASP A 171 -6.63 -10.85 -10.77
C ASP A 171 -7.43 -9.66 -10.19
N TYR A 172 -7.58 -9.61 -8.87
CA TYR A 172 -8.33 -8.54 -8.23
C TYR A 172 -7.63 -7.98 -7.00
N PHE A 173 -8.02 -6.78 -6.63
CA PHE A 173 -7.68 -6.16 -5.36
C PHE A 173 -8.91 -5.42 -4.80
N THR A 174 -8.88 -5.14 -3.51
CA THR A 174 -9.96 -4.42 -2.85
C THR A 174 -9.43 -3.19 -2.14
N ILE A 175 -10.28 -2.16 -2.10
CA ILE A 175 -10.05 -0.95 -1.32
C ILE A 175 -11.19 -0.82 -0.33
N THR A 176 -10.85 -0.68 0.94
CA THR A 176 -11.83 -0.39 1.99
C THR A 176 -11.63 1.03 2.49
N VAL A 177 -12.65 1.85 2.33
CA VAL A 177 -12.73 3.21 2.87
C VAL A 177 -14.01 3.34 3.70
N LEU A 178 -13.86 3.78 4.94
CA LEU A 178 -14.93 3.76 5.93
C LEU A 178 -15.50 2.33 6.03
N ARG A 179 -16.83 2.17 5.90
CA ARG A 179 -17.51 0.85 5.91
C ARG A 179 -17.72 0.25 4.53
N GLN A 180 -17.14 0.85 3.47
CA GLN A 180 -17.32 0.39 2.09
C GLN A 180 -16.09 -0.33 1.58
N THR A 181 -16.26 -1.56 1.10
CA THR A 181 -15.24 -2.31 0.37
C THR A 181 -15.58 -2.33 -1.11
N ILE A 182 -14.66 -1.87 -1.93
CA ILE A 182 -14.78 -1.78 -3.38
C ILE A 182 -13.84 -2.80 -4.01
N PHE A 183 -14.36 -3.57 -4.95
CA PHE A 183 -13.62 -4.59 -5.69
C PHE A 183 -13.19 -4.04 -7.05
N TYR A 184 -11.91 -4.22 -7.37
CA TYR A 184 -11.34 -3.86 -8.66
C TYR A 184 -10.71 -5.09 -9.30
N GLN A 185 -11.16 -5.44 -10.50
CA GLN A 185 -10.54 -6.48 -11.31
C GLN A 185 -9.49 -5.84 -12.22
N ILE A 186 -8.30 -6.41 -12.25
CA ILE A 186 -7.20 -5.91 -13.08
C ILE A 186 -7.57 -6.11 -14.55
N ASP A 187 -7.68 -5.01 -15.28
CA ASP A 187 -8.00 -4.97 -16.71
C ASP A 187 -6.80 -4.63 -17.58
N ARG A 188 -5.75 -3.99 -16.99
CA ARG A 188 -4.60 -3.51 -17.75
C ARG A 188 -3.34 -3.43 -16.89
N ILE A 189 -2.20 -3.78 -17.48
CA ILE A 189 -0.87 -3.65 -16.87
C ILE A 189 0.06 -3.01 -17.88
N ASP A 190 0.69 -1.89 -17.53
CA ASP A 190 1.58 -1.11 -18.40
C ASP A 190 2.89 -0.79 -17.71
N ILE A 191 3.94 -0.62 -18.53
CA ILE A 191 5.20 -0.03 -18.10
C ILE A 191 5.42 1.22 -18.93
N VAL A 192 5.52 2.36 -18.25
CA VAL A 192 5.59 3.69 -18.85
C VAL A 192 6.79 4.48 -18.35
N GLU A 193 7.16 5.53 -19.06
CA GLU A 193 8.12 6.52 -18.56
C GLU A 193 7.51 7.33 -17.41
N PRO A 194 8.31 7.90 -16.50
CA PRO A 194 7.80 8.63 -15.33
C PRO A 194 6.87 9.80 -15.65
N GLU A 195 7.06 10.42 -16.81
CA GLU A 195 6.32 11.59 -17.29
C GLU A 195 5.02 11.23 -18.01
N GLU A 196 4.82 9.94 -18.36
CA GLU A 196 3.63 9.48 -19.08
C GLU A 196 2.44 9.30 -18.13
N THR A 197 1.67 10.36 -17.94
CA THR A 197 0.49 10.37 -17.06
C THR A 197 -0.83 10.10 -17.79
N GLY A 198 -0.83 10.02 -19.11
CA GLY A 198 -2.05 9.89 -19.92
C GLY A 198 -2.92 8.67 -19.58
N LEU A 199 -2.31 7.56 -19.09
CA LEU A 199 -3.03 6.36 -18.67
C LEU A 199 -3.74 6.52 -17.31
N LEU A 200 -3.50 7.61 -16.60
CA LEU A 200 -4.14 7.95 -15.33
C LEU A 200 -5.34 8.90 -15.53
N ALA A 201 -5.67 9.24 -16.78
CA ALA A 201 -6.79 10.10 -17.11
C ALA A 201 -8.12 9.52 -16.62
N LEU A 202 -9.05 10.43 -16.29
CA LEU A 202 -10.42 10.09 -15.90
C LEU A 202 -11.22 9.65 -17.14
N ASP A 203 -12.06 8.64 -16.98
CA ASP A 203 -13.05 8.21 -17.95
C ASP A 203 -14.45 8.37 -17.33
N LYS A 204 -15.31 9.18 -17.95
CA LYS A 204 -16.63 9.54 -17.40
C LYS A 204 -17.53 8.35 -17.12
N GLU A 205 -17.34 7.25 -17.84
CA GLU A 205 -18.19 6.06 -17.73
C GLU A 205 -17.59 4.95 -16.85
N LYS A 206 -16.33 5.12 -16.42
CA LYS A 206 -15.59 4.10 -15.71
C LYS A 206 -15.31 4.50 -14.25
N ASP A 207 -15.04 3.48 -13.48
CA ASP A 207 -14.54 3.58 -12.10
C ASP A 207 -13.25 2.78 -12.06
N TYR A 208 -12.11 3.49 -12.03
CA TYR A 208 -10.79 2.92 -12.06
C TYR A 208 -10.02 3.14 -10.77
N CYS A 209 -9.14 2.20 -10.46
CA CYS A 209 -8.05 2.41 -9.53
C CYS A 209 -6.76 1.85 -10.11
N THR A 210 -5.67 2.62 -10.06
CA THR A 210 -4.35 2.21 -10.52
C THR A 210 -3.38 2.10 -9.36
N LEU A 211 -2.72 0.95 -9.25
CA LEU A 211 -1.59 0.71 -8.36
C LEU A 211 -0.31 1.05 -9.12
N LEU A 212 0.48 1.99 -8.58
CA LEU A 212 1.67 2.53 -9.21
C LEU A 212 2.92 2.20 -8.40
N THR A 213 3.96 1.71 -9.06
CA THR A 213 5.28 1.53 -8.45
C THR A 213 6.41 1.72 -9.44
N CYS A 214 7.64 1.81 -8.94
CA CYS A 214 8.83 1.90 -9.79
C CYS A 214 9.22 0.55 -10.38
N THR A 215 9.79 0.55 -11.58
CA THR A 215 10.30 -0.62 -12.29
C THR A 215 11.46 -0.23 -13.20
N PRO A 216 12.41 -1.13 -13.60
CA PRO A 216 12.65 -2.47 -13.05
C PRO A 216 13.10 -2.45 -11.58
N TYR A 217 12.97 -3.58 -10.89
CA TYR A 217 13.36 -3.71 -9.48
C TYR A 217 14.82 -3.24 -9.24
N GLY A 218 15.01 -2.31 -8.30
CA GLY A 218 16.30 -1.74 -7.93
C GLY A 218 16.88 -0.71 -8.92
N ILE A 219 16.37 -0.59 -10.15
CA ILE A 219 16.79 0.40 -11.16
C ILE A 219 15.85 1.61 -11.14
N ASN A 220 14.53 1.38 -11.07
CA ASN A 220 13.48 2.38 -10.84
C ASN A 220 13.36 3.47 -11.92
N THR A 221 13.81 3.21 -13.15
CA THR A 221 13.78 4.19 -14.25
C THR A 221 12.39 4.40 -14.84
N LYS A 222 11.49 3.41 -14.73
CA LYS A 222 10.13 3.44 -15.30
C LYS A 222 9.08 3.29 -14.20
N ARG A 223 7.81 3.36 -14.59
CA ARG A 223 6.67 3.11 -13.73
C ARG A 223 5.89 1.89 -14.19
N LEU A 224 5.55 1.01 -13.25
CA LEU A 224 4.61 -0.08 -13.45
C LEU A 224 3.24 0.39 -12.98
N LEU A 225 2.27 0.34 -13.87
CA LEU A 225 0.86 0.66 -13.63
C LEU A 225 0.06 -0.62 -13.70
N VAL A 226 -0.65 -0.95 -12.64
CA VAL A 226 -1.60 -2.07 -12.57
C VAL A 226 -2.98 -1.46 -12.34
N ARG A 227 -3.77 -1.35 -13.43
CA ARG A 227 -5.10 -0.74 -13.38
C ARG A 227 -6.16 -1.79 -13.14
N GLY A 228 -7.06 -1.50 -12.22
CA GLY A 228 -8.30 -2.23 -12.01
C GLY A 228 -9.52 -1.40 -12.38
N VAL A 229 -10.52 -2.07 -12.93
CA VAL A 229 -11.85 -1.55 -13.15
C VAL A 229 -12.78 -2.10 -12.08
N ARG A 230 -13.67 -1.27 -11.54
CA ARG A 230 -14.64 -1.72 -10.55
C ARG A 230 -15.46 -2.90 -11.06
N CYS A 231 -15.61 -3.91 -10.23
CA CYS A 231 -16.45 -5.07 -10.51
C CYS A 231 -17.41 -5.35 -9.33
N GLU A 232 -18.52 -6.02 -9.63
CA GLU A 232 -19.38 -6.56 -8.58
C GLU A 232 -18.79 -7.84 -8.03
N VAL A 233 -19.06 -8.12 -6.74
CA VAL A 233 -18.59 -9.32 -6.07
C VAL A 233 -19.23 -10.53 -6.73
N THR A 234 -18.48 -11.22 -7.58
CA THR A 234 -18.86 -12.58 -7.99
C THR A 234 -18.33 -13.52 -6.92
N GLU A 235 -19.06 -14.58 -6.56
CA GLU A 235 -18.85 -15.52 -5.44
C GLU A 235 -17.46 -16.21 -5.33
N ARG A 236 -16.44 -15.73 -6.04
CA ARG A 236 -15.07 -16.29 -6.05
C ARG A 236 -14.06 -15.60 -5.14
N ALA A 237 -14.44 -14.52 -4.48
CA ALA A 237 -13.56 -13.83 -3.56
C ALA A 237 -13.84 -14.26 -2.11
N GLU A 238 -13.31 -15.40 -1.67
CA GLU A 238 -13.25 -15.69 -0.24
C GLU A 238 -12.24 -14.75 0.42
N PRO A 239 -12.63 -13.99 1.48
CA PRO A 239 -11.68 -13.20 2.25
C PRO A 239 -10.61 -14.12 2.85
N ILE A 240 -9.35 -13.68 2.84
CA ILE A 240 -8.27 -14.41 3.52
C ILE A 240 -8.62 -14.48 5.00
N ARG A 241 -9.11 -15.63 5.46
CA ARG A 241 -9.27 -15.92 6.89
C ARG A 241 -7.86 -15.94 7.49
N THR A 242 -7.54 -14.91 8.24
CA THR A 242 -6.40 -14.94 9.17
C THR A 242 -6.62 -16.11 10.11
N GLY A 243 -5.69 -17.09 10.07
CA GLY A 243 -5.81 -18.38 10.67
C GLY A 243 -6.25 -18.36 12.12
N GLU A 244 -7.42 -18.87 12.40
CA GLU A 244 -7.75 -19.43 13.69
C GLU A 244 -6.87 -20.65 13.95
N LYS A 245 -5.94 -20.51 14.89
CA LYS A 245 -5.23 -21.63 15.47
C LYS A 245 -6.24 -22.43 16.31
N THR A 246 -6.77 -23.49 15.74
CA THR A 246 -7.46 -24.53 16.52
C THR A 246 -6.40 -25.32 17.28
N TYR A 247 -6.25 -25.05 18.57
CA TYR A 247 -5.60 -25.98 19.48
C TYR A 247 -6.58 -27.12 19.76
N ARG A 248 -6.19 -28.34 19.41
CA ARG A 248 -6.61 -29.61 20.03
C ARG A 248 -5.42 -30.22 20.70
#